data_c034208acbb2872e58f4f3786ba6f613
#
_entry.id   c034208acbb2872e58f4f3786ba6f613
#
_cell.length_a   1.000
_cell.length_b   1.000
_cell.length_c   1.000
_cell.angle_alpha   90.00
_cell.angle_beta   90.00
_cell.angle_gamma   90.00
#
_symmetry.space_group_name_H-M   'P 1'
#
loop_
_entity.id
_entity.type
_entity.pdbx_description
1 polymer ?
#
loop_
_entity_poly.entity_id
_entity_poly.type
_entity_poly.pdbx_seq_one_letter_code
_entity_poly.pdbx_strand_id
1 'polypeptide(L)'
;MKIEMDKIYCGDSLQVLQTLPENAVDCCVTSPPYYALRDYGADGQIGREATPEEYVSRITAVFHEVKRVLTPEGTCWLNIADTYCGTGSKADHQDPKYPKGRNGQQVAFNHRAPGCKPKDLIGIPWLV
;
A
#
# COMPACT_ATOMS: atom_id res chain seq x y z
N MET A 1 13.74 -15.29 -14.17
CA MET A 1 13.90 -16.42 -13.21
C MET A 1 12.79 -17.43 -13.43
N LYS A 2 12.98 -18.73 -13.22
CA LYS A 2 11.88 -19.71 -13.28
C LYS A 2 11.14 -19.68 -11.94
N ILE A 3 9.79 -19.65 -11.98
CA ILE A 3 8.98 -19.73 -10.75
C ILE A 3 9.12 -21.16 -10.19
N GLU A 4 9.44 -21.25 -8.91
CA GLU A 4 9.43 -22.51 -8.16
C GLU A 4 8.13 -22.55 -7.34
N MET A 5 7.44 -23.70 -7.40
CA MET A 5 6.21 -23.92 -6.62
C MET A 5 6.53 -23.98 -5.13
N ASP A 6 5.57 -23.60 -4.30
CA ASP A 6 5.64 -23.65 -2.82
C ASP A 6 6.84 -22.91 -2.21
N LYS A 7 7.28 -21.82 -2.87
CA LYS A 7 8.42 -21.02 -2.44
C LYS A 7 8.02 -19.62 -2.01
N ILE A 8 8.60 -19.17 -0.91
CA ILE A 8 8.51 -17.78 -0.46
C ILE A 8 9.68 -16.98 -1.04
N TYR A 9 9.34 -15.90 -1.77
CA TYR A 9 10.31 -14.92 -2.28
C TYR A 9 10.30 -13.71 -1.35
N CYS A 10 11.41 -13.45 -0.67
CA CYS A 10 11.56 -12.30 0.21
C CYS A 10 12.28 -11.15 -0.52
N GLY A 11 11.70 -9.95 -0.48
CA GLY A 11 12.29 -8.77 -1.09
C GLY A 11 11.28 -7.67 -1.36
N ASP A 12 11.72 -6.59 -2.00
CA ASP A 12 10.84 -5.57 -2.53
C ASP A 12 9.93 -6.18 -3.61
N SER A 13 8.62 -5.97 -3.48
CA SER A 13 7.62 -6.62 -4.35
C SER A 13 7.80 -6.28 -5.82
N LEU A 14 8.10 -5.02 -6.15
CA LEU A 14 8.32 -4.59 -7.53
C LEU A 14 9.55 -5.29 -8.12
N GLN A 15 10.65 -5.27 -7.39
CA GLN A 15 11.90 -5.90 -7.83
C GLN A 15 11.75 -7.40 -8.00
N VAL A 16 11.10 -8.07 -7.05
CA VAL A 16 10.84 -9.52 -7.15
C VAL A 16 9.97 -9.84 -8.36
N LEU A 17 8.85 -9.13 -8.55
CA LEU A 17 7.96 -9.34 -9.69
C LEU A 17 8.68 -9.18 -11.03
N GLN A 18 9.55 -8.19 -11.17
CA GLN A 18 10.35 -7.95 -12.38
C GLN A 18 11.27 -9.13 -12.75
N THR A 19 11.62 -9.98 -11.80
CA THR A 19 12.42 -11.18 -12.08
C THR A 19 11.61 -12.38 -12.55
N LEU A 20 10.28 -12.34 -12.39
CA LEU A 20 9.38 -13.41 -12.77
C LEU A 20 9.04 -13.36 -14.27
N PRO A 21 8.82 -14.52 -14.92
CA PRO A 21 8.41 -14.55 -16.33
C PRO A 21 6.99 -14.01 -16.52
N GLU A 22 6.70 -13.58 -17.73
CA GLU A 22 5.34 -13.20 -18.14
C GLU A 22 4.41 -14.42 -18.18
N ASN A 23 3.11 -14.19 -17.97
CA ASN A 23 2.06 -15.22 -18.12
C ASN A 23 2.34 -16.51 -17.33
N ALA A 24 2.85 -16.40 -16.10
CA ALA A 24 3.31 -17.52 -15.33
C ALA A 24 2.58 -17.72 -13.99
N VAL A 25 1.60 -16.85 -13.69
CA VAL A 25 0.82 -16.85 -12.44
C VAL A 25 -0.66 -16.85 -12.78
N ASP A 26 -1.45 -17.74 -12.17
CA ASP A 26 -2.88 -17.85 -12.45
C ASP A 26 -3.74 -16.97 -11.55
N CYS A 27 -3.23 -16.63 -10.36
CA CYS A 27 -3.97 -15.83 -9.40
C CYS A 27 -3.05 -14.99 -8.53
N CYS A 28 -3.43 -13.74 -8.30
CA CYS A 28 -2.84 -12.87 -7.29
C CYS A 28 -3.90 -12.51 -6.26
N VAL A 29 -3.61 -12.74 -4.97
CA VAL A 29 -4.44 -12.29 -3.85
C VAL A 29 -3.58 -11.44 -2.95
N THR A 30 -3.93 -10.18 -2.76
CA THR A 30 -3.10 -9.24 -2.01
C THR A 30 -3.88 -8.18 -1.27
N SER A 31 -3.28 -7.71 -0.18
CA SER A 31 -3.66 -6.50 0.56
C SER A 31 -2.39 -5.66 0.74
N PRO A 32 -2.10 -4.74 -0.17
CA PRO A 32 -0.90 -3.92 -0.10
C PRO A 32 -0.95 -2.98 1.10
N PRO A 33 0.17 -2.37 1.50
CA PRO A 33 0.16 -1.30 2.49
C PRO A 33 -0.80 -0.18 2.09
N TYR A 34 -1.73 0.19 2.97
CA TYR A 34 -2.67 1.28 2.71
C TYR A 34 -1.99 2.63 2.91
N TYR A 35 -2.42 3.61 2.13
CA TYR A 35 -1.89 4.96 2.23
C TYR A 35 -2.05 5.53 3.64
N ALA A 36 -0.95 6.00 4.21
CA ALA A 36 -0.89 6.69 5.50
C ALA A 36 -1.40 5.90 6.72
N LEU A 37 -1.55 4.58 6.62
CA LEU A 37 -2.15 3.80 7.70
C LEU A 37 -1.12 3.23 8.68
N ARG A 38 -0.03 2.66 8.20
CA ARG A 38 0.94 1.94 9.03
C ARG A 38 2.38 2.27 8.69
N ASP A 39 3.20 2.31 9.74
CA ASP A 39 4.65 2.29 9.63
C ASP A 39 5.14 0.89 9.96
N TYR A 40 5.79 0.25 9.00
CA TYR A 40 6.40 -1.07 9.17
C TYR A 40 7.88 -0.97 9.56
N GLY A 41 8.44 0.26 9.64
CA GLY A 41 9.84 0.50 10.01
C GLY A 41 10.84 0.09 8.94
N ALA A 42 10.40 -0.05 7.70
CA ALA A 42 11.27 -0.38 6.56
C ALA A 42 11.52 0.86 5.69
N ASP A 43 12.77 1.10 5.37
CA ASP A 43 13.14 2.19 4.47
C ASP A 43 12.50 1.98 3.10
N GLY A 44 11.93 3.05 2.55
CA GLY A 44 11.30 3.00 1.24
C GLY A 44 9.99 2.20 1.16
N GLN A 45 9.37 1.85 2.31
CA GLN A 45 8.08 1.17 2.30
C GLN A 45 7.01 1.95 1.52
N ILE A 46 6.10 1.24 0.87
CA ILE A 46 4.89 1.80 0.28
C ILE A 46 3.88 2.13 1.39
N GLY A 47 3.12 3.21 1.21
CA GLY A 47 2.09 3.67 2.14
C GLY A 47 2.53 4.84 3.02
N ARG A 48 3.73 5.39 2.82
CA ARG A 48 4.25 6.56 3.56
C ARG A 48 4.70 7.70 2.66
N GLU A 49 4.25 7.70 1.45
CA GLU A 49 4.51 8.77 0.48
C GLU A 49 3.96 10.11 1.00
N ALA A 50 4.57 11.20 0.56
CA ALA A 50 4.16 12.54 0.98
C ALA A 50 2.78 12.92 0.43
N THR A 51 2.41 12.37 -0.73
CA THR A 51 1.13 12.66 -1.40
C THR A 51 0.40 11.38 -1.82
N PRO A 52 -0.96 11.42 -1.94
CA PRO A 52 -1.72 10.30 -2.49
C PRO A 52 -1.28 9.93 -3.91
N GLU A 53 -0.91 10.90 -4.73
CA GLU A 53 -0.48 10.71 -6.12
C GLU A 53 0.83 9.90 -6.18
N GLU A 54 1.79 10.20 -5.31
CA GLU A 54 3.03 9.43 -5.20
C GLU A 54 2.75 7.98 -4.78
N TYR A 55 1.85 7.79 -3.81
CA TYR A 55 1.43 6.45 -3.39
C TYR A 55 0.78 5.69 -4.54
N VAL A 56 -0.19 6.31 -5.23
CA VAL A 56 -0.88 5.70 -6.37
C VAL A 56 0.12 5.32 -7.47
N SER A 57 1.06 6.21 -7.78
CA SER A 57 2.10 5.92 -8.77
C SER A 57 2.93 4.68 -8.40
N ARG A 58 3.35 4.58 -7.14
CA ARG A 58 4.15 3.43 -6.68
C ARG A 58 3.37 2.13 -6.66
N ILE A 59 2.15 2.17 -6.14
CA ILE A 59 1.32 0.96 -6.07
C ILE A 59 0.91 0.48 -7.46
N THR A 60 0.58 1.40 -8.36
CA THR A 60 0.25 1.09 -9.76
C THR A 60 1.43 0.46 -10.48
N ALA A 61 2.66 0.91 -10.23
CA ALA A 61 3.85 0.27 -10.80
C ALA A 61 3.97 -1.20 -10.40
N VAL A 62 3.65 -1.54 -9.13
CA VAL A 62 3.59 -2.95 -8.68
C VAL A 62 2.51 -3.72 -9.45
N PHE A 63 1.30 -3.15 -9.60
CA PHE A 63 0.20 -3.83 -10.30
C PHE A 63 0.41 -3.95 -11.81
N HIS A 64 1.18 -3.08 -12.43
CA HIS A 64 1.64 -3.28 -13.81
C HIS A 64 2.46 -4.58 -13.94
N GLU A 65 3.36 -4.84 -13.00
CA GLU A 65 4.12 -6.10 -12.96
C GLU A 65 3.24 -7.30 -12.60
N VAL A 66 2.28 -7.15 -11.67
CA VAL A 66 1.29 -8.19 -11.40
C VAL A 66 0.55 -8.56 -12.67
N LYS A 67 0.07 -7.57 -13.44
CA LYS A 67 -0.60 -7.81 -14.73
C LYS A 67 0.31 -8.55 -15.72
N ARG A 68 1.58 -8.18 -15.79
CA ARG A 68 2.54 -8.82 -16.72
C ARG A 68 2.77 -10.29 -16.39
N VAL A 69 2.86 -10.63 -15.10
CA VAL A 69 3.12 -12.02 -14.68
C VAL A 69 1.86 -12.89 -14.67
N LEU A 70 0.67 -12.29 -14.61
CA LEU A 70 -0.59 -13.05 -14.70
C LEU A 70 -0.78 -13.62 -16.10
N THR A 71 -1.32 -14.84 -16.15
CA THR A 71 -1.79 -15.44 -17.41
C THR A 71 -2.97 -14.62 -17.98
N PRO A 72 -3.30 -14.75 -19.28
CA PRO A 72 -4.43 -14.03 -19.88
C PRO A 72 -5.77 -14.24 -19.17
N GLU A 73 -6.00 -15.41 -18.60
CA GLU A 73 -7.19 -15.78 -17.80
C GLU A 73 -6.95 -15.61 -16.31
N GLY A 74 -5.77 -15.13 -15.91
CA GLY A 74 -5.39 -14.95 -14.51
C GLY A 74 -6.23 -13.88 -13.81
N THR A 75 -6.44 -14.06 -12.52
CA THR A 75 -7.25 -13.15 -11.70
C THR A 75 -6.43 -12.42 -10.66
N CYS A 76 -6.79 -11.16 -10.38
CA CYS A 76 -6.22 -10.38 -9.30
C CYS A 76 -7.32 -9.99 -8.28
N TRP A 77 -7.12 -10.39 -7.03
CA TRP A 77 -7.99 -10.05 -5.91
C TRP A 77 -7.27 -9.05 -5.01
N LEU A 78 -7.70 -7.80 -5.11
CA LEU A 78 -7.11 -6.68 -4.38
C LEU A 78 -8.02 -6.24 -3.24
N ASN A 79 -7.53 -6.34 -2.00
CA ASN A 79 -8.15 -5.72 -0.84
C ASN A 79 -7.43 -4.41 -0.54
N ILE A 80 -8.08 -3.29 -0.81
CA ILE A 80 -7.56 -1.94 -0.56
C ILE A 80 -8.63 -1.07 0.09
N ALA A 81 -8.24 -0.31 1.11
CA ALA A 81 -9.12 0.63 1.79
C ALA A 81 -8.72 2.07 1.50
N ASP A 82 -9.70 2.96 1.66
CA ASP A 82 -9.48 4.39 1.57
C ASP A 82 -8.92 4.95 2.89
N THR A 83 -8.40 6.16 2.81
CA THR A 83 -7.87 6.90 3.95
C THR A 83 -8.59 8.23 4.07
N TYR A 84 -8.85 8.64 5.31
CA TYR A 84 -9.43 9.96 5.58
C TYR A 84 -8.36 11.06 5.53
N CYS A 85 -8.72 12.18 4.92
CA CYS A 85 -7.91 13.39 4.99
C CYS A 85 -7.77 13.83 6.45
N GLY A 86 -6.54 14.07 6.90
CA GLY A 86 -6.22 14.47 8.26
C GLY A 86 -6.73 15.87 8.60
N THR A 87 -6.91 16.12 9.89
CA THR A 87 -7.37 17.41 10.41
C THR A 87 -6.30 18.50 10.37
N GLY A 88 -5.04 18.16 10.07
CA GLY A 88 -3.90 19.08 10.12
C GLY A 88 -3.45 19.46 11.54
N SER A 89 -4.11 18.98 12.57
CA SER A 89 -3.58 19.08 13.92
C SER A 89 -2.37 18.15 14.05
N LYS A 90 -1.28 18.67 14.59
CA LYS A 90 -0.16 17.82 15.01
C LYS A 90 -0.74 16.72 15.89
N ALA A 91 -0.25 15.49 15.72
CA ALA A 91 -0.67 14.33 16.52
C ALA A 91 -0.26 14.48 18.01
N ASP A 92 -0.75 15.53 18.64
CA ASP A 92 -0.48 15.87 20.05
C ASP A 92 -1.57 15.31 20.98
N HIS A 93 -2.55 14.60 20.42
CA HIS A 93 -3.45 13.77 21.21
C HIS A 93 -2.88 12.35 21.28
N GLN A 94 -1.78 12.21 22.00
CA GLN A 94 -1.46 10.93 22.61
C GLN A 94 -2.61 10.64 23.59
N ASP A 95 -3.45 9.66 23.25
CA ASP A 95 -4.42 9.13 24.19
C ASP A 95 -3.63 8.68 25.44
N PRO A 96 -3.84 9.29 26.61
CA PRO A 96 -3.09 8.94 27.83
C PRO A 96 -3.19 7.45 28.16
N LYS A 97 -4.25 6.79 27.68
CA LYS A 97 -4.51 5.37 27.84
C LYS A 97 -3.70 4.49 26.87
N TYR A 98 -3.23 5.08 25.77
CA TYR A 98 -2.46 4.39 24.73
C TYR A 98 -1.32 5.26 24.19
N PRO A 99 -0.29 5.56 25.04
CA PRO A 99 0.78 6.51 24.69
C PRO A 99 1.64 6.07 23.50
N LYS A 100 1.56 4.81 23.11
CA LYS A 100 2.24 4.24 21.91
C LYS A 100 1.26 3.83 20.81
N GLY A 101 0.01 4.33 20.84
CA GLY A 101 -1.05 3.87 19.95
C GLY A 101 -1.62 2.51 20.38
N ARG A 102 -2.83 2.18 19.91
CA ARG A 102 -3.39 0.83 20.11
C ARG A 102 -2.49 -0.19 19.42
N ASN A 103 -2.02 -1.18 20.16
CA ASN A 103 -1.13 -2.25 19.72
C ASN A 103 0.30 -1.82 19.32
N GLY A 104 0.83 -0.71 19.88
CA GLY A 104 2.19 -0.26 19.57
C GLY A 104 2.36 0.33 18.16
N GLN A 105 1.28 0.52 17.44
CA GLN A 105 1.29 1.15 16.12
C GLN A 105 1.44 2.66 16.28
N GLN A 106 2.40 3.25 15.58
CA GLN A 106 2.48 4.71 15.49
C GLN A 106 1.19 5.25 14.87
N VAL A 107 0.69 6.34 15.44
CA VAL A 107 -0.52 7.01 14.95
C VAL A 107 -0.32 7.41 13.49
N ALA A 108 -1.33 7.15 12.67
CA ALA A 108 -1.35 7.49 11.25
C ALA A 108 -0.91 8.95 11.02
N PHE A 109 -0.13 9.15 9.97
CA PHE A 109 0.28 10.49 9.54
C PHE A 109 -0.93 11.39 9.30
N ASN A 110 -0.79 12.65 9.67
CA ASN A 110 -1.80 13.65 9.42
C ASN A 110 -1.70 14.14 7.96
N HIS A 111 -2.15 13.32 7.02
CA HIS A 111 -2.07 13.63 5.60
C HIS A 111 -3.15 14.60 5.18
N ARG A 112 -2.73 15.67 4.50
CA ARG A 112 -3.62 16.56 3.78
C ARG A 112 -3.48 16.28 2.29
N ALA A 113 -4.55 15.80 1.67
CA ALA A 113 -4.63 15.75 0.22
C ALA A 113 -5.11 17.12 -0.28
N PRO A 114 -4.49 17.67 -1.35
CA PRO A 114 -4.98 18.90 -1.96
C PRO A 114 -6.47 18.80 -2.34
N GLY A 115 -7.24 19.81 -2.00
CA GLY A 115 -8.69 19.85 -2.31
C GLY A 115 -9.59 19.04 -1.39
N CYS A 116 -9.04 18.25 -0.45
CA CYS A 116 -9.82 17.51 0.54
C CYS A 116 -9.98 18.30 1.85
N LYS A 117 -11.17 18.28 2.40
CA LYS A 117 -11.44 18.77 3.75
C LYS A 117 -11.06 17.72 4.79
N PRO A 118 -10.79 18.12 6.04
CA PRO A 118 -10.65 17.19 7.14
C PRO A 118 -11.82 16.19 7.20
N LYS A 119 -11.51 14.91 7.31
CA LYS A 119 -12.44 13.77 7.36
C LYS A 119 -13.11 13.39 6.02
N ASP A 120 -12.81 14.06 4.91
CA ASP A 120 -13.18 13.53 3.59
C ASP A 120 -12.38 12.26 3.30
N LEU A 121 -12.95 11.33 2.56
CA LEU A 121 -12.23 10.22 1.97
C LEU A 121 -11.37 10.73 0.81
N ILE A 122 -10.13 10.23 0.71
CA ILE A 122 -9.18 10.65 -0.32
C ILE A 122 -9.54 10.05 -1.68
N GLY A 123 -10.17 8.88 -1.70
CA GLY A 123 -10.56 8.19 -2.91
C GLY A 123 -9.51 7.20 -3.45
N ILE A 124 -8.60 6.74 -2.61
CA ILE A 124 -7.51 5.84 -3.00
C ILE A 124 -7.96 4.64 -3.83
N PRO A 125 -9.03 3.88 -3.46
CA PRO A 125 -9.45 2.71 -4.22
C PRO A 125 -9.90 3.02 -5.66
N TRP A 126 -10.26 4.25 -5.94
CA TRP A 126 -10.69 4.70 -7.28
C TRP A 126 -9.52 5.18 -8.14
N LEU A 127 -8.37 5.43 -7.52
CA LEU A 127 -7.17 5.93 -8.18
C LEU A 127 -6.18 4.82 -8.53
N VAL A 128 -6.28 3.68 -7.87
CA VAL A 128 -5.49 2.47 -8.12
C VAL A 128 -6.21 1.53 -9.07
#